data_d01474801d2e267a94075f5607a45e4b
#
_entry.id   d01474801d2e267a94075f5607a45e4b
#
_cell.length_a   1.000
_cell.length_b   1.000
_cell.length_c   1.000
_cell.angle_alpha   90.00
_cell.angle_beta   90.00
_cell.angle_gamma   90.00
#
_symmetry.space_group_name_H-M   'P 1'
#
loop_
_entity.id
_entity.type
_entity.pdbx_description
1 polymer ?
#
loop_
_entity_poly.entity_id
_entity_poly.type
_entity_poly.pdbx_seq_one_letter_code
_entity_poly.pdbx_strand_id
1 'polypeptide(L)'
;MEFKRCSGILMPISSLPGGYGIGSMGKPAHDFVDFLAKAGQTIWQILPVGPTGYADSPYQSCSAFAGNPYFIDLDMLAADGLLTKKDYAAINWGGDAAHVDYGTLYEKRFAVLRKAYANFLKKRPVPGYETPYPDDWYRFQFLSSDWLPDYCLYMAIKEANGMVDWQQWPRALRVREPEALAEFKAEHAGEIEFWAFLQYEFDRQWRALHAYAKEKGVAIMGDIPIYVAADSADAWAGRELFETDAEGKPRRVAGCPPDYFAADGQLWGNPLYDWDYHRRTGYAWWILRIRHALSIYDILRIDHFRGFDTYWAIPAGETTARNGRWEQGPRMELFRALHNALGSLPIVAEDLGEMFDSVRELLAESGFPGMKVLQFAFTGEDSVDLPHNYPRNCVAYPGTHDNNTLTGWFAKELTAAQRKQAVDYFALTKQEGTVRGMLRGVLASTAALAIIPMADWLEETAAARMNTPGQAQGNWQWRADAKKLTPALAAEIRVLTERYFRAAK
;
A
#
# COMPACT_ATOMS: atom_id res chain seq x y z
N MET A 1 -3.72 20.42 -5.85
CA MET A 1 -2.26 20.66 -5.63
C MET A 1 -1.54 20.52 -6.96
N GLU A 2 -0.73 21.48 -7.38
CA GLU A 2 0.07 21.32 -8.61
C GLU A 2 1.45 20.80 -8.23
N PHE A 3 1.81 19.61 -8.71
CA PHE A 3 3.14 19.07 -8.49
C PHE A 3 4.19 19.88 -9.25
N LYS A 4 5.28 20.23 -8.57
CA LYS A 4 6.49 20.71 -9.26
C LYS A 4 7.10 19.54 -10.03
N ARG A 5 7.78 19.84 -11.16
CA ARG A 5 8.47 18.80 -11.94
C ARG A 5 9.51 18.09 -11.08
N CYS A 6 9.31 16.80 -10.83
CA CYS A 6 10.17 15.99 -9.98
C CYS A 6 10.10 14.50 -10.37
N SER A 7 10.87 13.68 -9.69
CA SER A 7 10.83 12.22 -9.83
C SER A 7 10.98 11.52 -8.49
N GLY A 8 10.59 10.25 -8.50
CA GLY A 8 10.69 9.35 -7.37
C GLY A 8 10.90 7.91 -7.78
N ILE A 9 11.03 7.07 -6.77
CA ILE A 9 11.21 5.62 -6.94
C ILE A 9 10.10 4.89 -6.20
N LEU A 10 9.48 3.91 -6.88
CA LEU A 10 8.57 2.94 -6.28
C LEU A 10 9.39 1.78 -5.70
N MET A 11 9.32 1.61 -4.38
CA MET A 11 9.97 0.52 -3.65
C MET A 11 9.17 0.20 -2.40
N PRO A 12 8.46 -0.93 -2.35
CA PRO A 12 7.76 -1.36 -1.15
C PRO A 12 8.72 -1.57 0.02
N ILE A 13 8.26 -1.32 1.24
CA ILE A 13 9.06 -1.59 2.45
C ILE A 13 9.42 -3.07 2.53
N SER A 14 8.47 -3.97 2.21
CA SER A 14 8.72 -5.43 2.16
C SER A 14 9.88 -5.83 1.27
N SER A 15 10.12 -5.06 0.18
CA SER A 15 11.16 -5.33 -0.82
C SER A 15 12.54 -4.75 -0.46
N LEU A 16 12.64 -3.98 0.62
CA LEU A 16 13.93 -3.49 1.09
C LEU A 16 14.86 -4.65 1.49
N PRO A 17 16.17 -4.56 1.23
CA PRO A 17 17.11 -5.55 1.72
C PRO A 17 17.13 -5.54 3.25
N GLY A 18 17.23 -6.71 3.87
CA GLY A 18 17.25 -6.81 5.33
C GLY A 18 17.50 -8.23 5.80
N GLY A 19 17.95 -8.39 7.04
CA GLY A 19 18.41 -9.66 7.58
C GLY A 19 17.32 -10.57 8.16
N TYR A 20 16.08 -10.11 8.28
CA TYR A 20 15.05 -10.80 9.07
C TYR A 20 13.81 -11.17 8.24
N GLY A 21 14.03 -11.68 7.04
CA GLY A 21 13.01 -12.28 6.16
C GLY A 21 12.18 -11.29 5.34
N ILE A 22 12.15 -10.02 5.72
CA ILE A 22 11.39 -8.96 5.04
C ILE A 22 12.09 -7.61 5.26
N GLY A 23 11.82 -6.63 4.42
CA GLY A 23 12.22 -5.25 4.67
C GLY A 23 11.53 -4.66 5.91
N SER A 24 12.19 -3.75 6.62
CA SER A 24 11.72 -3.15 7.88
C SER A 24 11.98 -1.66 7.91
N MET A 25 11.38 -0.97 8.89
CA MET A 25 11.50 0.49 9.08
C MET A 25 12.82 0.94 9.70
N GLY A 26 13.72 0.00 10.03
CA GLY A 26 15.04 0.29 10.63
C GLY A 26 16.08 0.72 9.61
N LYS A 27 17.33 0.29 9.84
CA LYS A 27 18.49 0.66 9.01
C LYS A 27 18.27 0.46 7.51
N PRO A 28 17.65 -0.63 7.00
CA PRO A 28 17.45 -0.79 5.57
C PRO A 28 16.62 0.34 4.92
N ALA A 29 15.59 0.82 5.62
CA ALA A 29 14.77 1.92 5.14
C ALA A 29 15.50 3.27 5.18
N HIS A 30 16.28 3.52 6.23
CA HIS A 30 17.10 4.72 6.35
C HIS A 30 18.22 4.75 5.29
N ASP A 31 18.89 3.63 5.04
CA ASP A 31 19.89 3.50 3.97
C ASP A 31 19.26 3.76 2.58
N PHE A 32 18.00 3.32 2.38
CA PHE A 32 17.29 3.57 1.13
C PHE A 32 16.90 5.05 0.98
N VAL A 33 16.50 5.73 2.04
CA VAL A 33 16.28 7.19 2.03
C VAL A 33 17.57 7.93 1.65
N ASP A 34 18.72 7.53 2.22
CA ASP A 34 20.02 8.10 1.85
C ASP A 34 20.37 7.85 0.39
N PHE A 35 20.04 6.64 -0.14
CA PHE A 35 20.21 6.33 -1.55
C PHE A 35 19.36 7.25 -2.43
N LEU A 36 18.08 7.44 -2.10
CA LEU A 36 17.17 8.33 -2.82
C LEU A 36 17.68 9.78 -2.87
N ALA A 37 18.11 10.31 -1.72
CA ALA A 37 18.67 11.65 -1.64
C ALA A 37 19.93 11.80 -2.50
N LYS A 38 20.84 10.81 -2.48
CA LYS A 38 22.03 10.78 -3.33
C LYS A 38 21.68 10.68 -4.81
N ALA A 39 20.63 9.93 -5.15
CA ALA A 39 20.10 9.80 -6.51
C ALA A 39 19.29 11.01 -6.99
N GLY A 40 19.16 12.07 -6.18
CA GLY A 40 18.40 13.28 -6.52
C GLY A 40 16.89 13.07 -6.57
N GLN A 41 16.38 12.00 -5.95
CA GLN A 41 14.95 11.70 -5.91
C GLN A 41 14.28 12.44 -4.76
N THR A 42 13.06 12.91 -5.00
CA THR A 42 12.29 13.67 -4.00
C THR A 42 11.08 12.91 -3.49
N ILE A 43 10.76 11.77 -4.08
CA ILE A 43 9.60 10.96 -3.70
C ILE A 43 10.02 9.49 -3.56
N TRP A 44 9.62 8.89 -2.46
CA TRP A 44 9.61 7.45 -2.26
C TRP A 44 8.16 6.97 -2.29
N GLN A 45 7.76 6.30 -3.37
CA GLN A 45 6.45 5.64 -3.40
C GLN A 45 6.56 4.25 -2.79
N ILE A 46 5.64 3.96 -1.88
CA ILE A 46 5.48 2.65 -1.24
C ILE A 46 4.11 2.08 -1.56
N LEU A 47 3.90 0.80 -1.27
CA LEU A 47 2.59 0.15 -1.30
C LEU A 47 1.87 0.31 0.06
N PRO A 48 0.58 -0.05 0.18
CA PRO A 48 -0.14 0.02 1.44
C PRO A 48 0.65 -0.66 2.57
N VAL A 49 0.75 0.00 3.72
CA VAL A 49 1.54 -0.49 4.87
C VAL A 49 0.69 -1.25 5.89
N GLY A 50 -0.56 -1.58 5.56
CA GLY A 50 -1.45 -2.35 6.41
C GLY A 50 -1.00 -3.80 6.60
N PRO A 51 -1.50 -4.49 7.65
CA PRO A 51 -1.25 -5.91 7.84
C PRO A 51 -1.73 -6.69 6.61
N THR A 52 -0.88 -7.59 6.10
CA THR A 52 -1.23 -8.44 4.96
C THR A 52 -2.20 -9.54 5.39
N GLY A 53 -3.18 -9.79 4.53
CA GLY A 53 -4.18 -10.83 4.71
C GLY A 53 -4.01 -11.96 3.69
N TYR A 54 -5.12 -12.33 3.05
CA TYR A 54 -5.15 -13.36 2.02
C TYR A 54 -4.15 -13.10 0.88
N ALA A 55 -3.43 -14.14 0.50
CA ALA A 55 -2.43 -14.12 -0.58
C ALA A 55 -1.31 -13.07 -0.37
N ASP A 56 -1.04 -12.68 0.87
CA ASP A 56 0.02 -11.73 1.26
C ASP A 56 -0.13 -10.33 0.63
N SER A 57 -1.31 -10.06 0.05
CA SER A 57 -1.58 -8.80 -0.66
C SER A 57 -1.69 -7.62 0.31
N PRO A 58 -0.93 -6.53 0.08
CA PRO A 58 -1.09 -5.31 0.86
C PRO A 58 -2.43 -4.59 0.60
N TYR A 59 -3.13 -4.94 -0.49
CA TYR A 59 -4.45 -4.39 -0.84
C TYR A 59 -5.62 -5.14 -0.20
N GLN A 60 -5.35 -6.28 0.45
CA GLN A 60 -6.32 -7.08 1.22
C GLN A 60 -5.98 -7.06 2.71
N SER A 61 -5.81 -5.86 3.25
CA SER A 61 -5.46 -5.67 4.66
C SER A 61 -6.66 -5.92 5.58
N CYS A 62 -6.39 -6.51 6.74
CA CYS A 62 -7.40 -6.69 7.79
C CYS A 62 -7.75 -5.38 8.54
N SER A 63 -7.20 -4.24 8.14
CA SER A 63 -7.58 -2.90 8.61
C SER A 63 -7.20 -1.82 7.62
N ALA A 64 -8.05 -0.80 7.49
CA ALA A 64 -7.77 0.41 6.71
C ALA A 64 -6.85 1.41 7.44
N PHE A 65 -6.49 1.15 8.70
CA PHE A 65 -5.75 2.06 9.57
C PHE A 65 -4.47 1.47 10.15
N ALA A 66 -4.49 0.18 10.49
CA ALA A 66 -3.40 -0.47 11.20
C ALA A 66 -2.14 -0.62 10.32
N GLY A 67 -0.97 -0.52 10.93
CA GLY A 67 0.30 -0.82 10.31
C GLY A 67 0.69 -2.29 10.41
N ASN A 68 1.48 -2.77 9.43
CA ASN A 68 1.91 -4.16 9.35
C ASN A 68 3.00 -4.48 10.39
N PRO A 69 2.75 -5.39 11.35
CA PRO A 69 3.74 -5.76 12.36
C PRO A 69 5.02 -6.36 11.78
N TYR A 70 5.00 -6.89 10.56
CA TYR A 70 6.20 -7.40 9.92
C TYR A 70 7.24 -6.32 9.63
N PHE A 71 6.83 -5.07 9.47
CA PHE A 71 7.74 -3.95 9.21
C PHE A 71 8.42 -3.38 10.46
N ILE A 72 7.99 -3.80 11.67
CA ILE A 72 8.65 -3.44 12.92
C ILE A 72 10.08 -3.98 12.90
N ASP A 73 11.07 -3.12 13.03
CA ASP A 73 12.48 -3.50 13.01
C ASP A 73 12.91 -4.09 14.35
N LEU A 74 13.51 -5.29 14.30
CA LEU A 74 13.93 -6.00 15.52
C LEU A 74 15.19 -5.40 16.15
N ASP A 75 16.06 -4.77 15.36
CA ASP A 75 17.23 -4.11 15.86
C ASP A 75 16.88 -2.82 16.62
N MET A 76 15.83 -2.11 16.18
CA MET A 76 15.30 -0.98 16.95
C MET A 76 14.71 -1.43 18.28
N LEU A 77 13.92 -2.53 18.30
CA LEU A 77 13.44 -3.11 19.55
C LEU A 77 14.58 -3.56 20.49
N ALA A 78 15.68 -4.03 19.92
CA ALA A 78 16.86 -4.39 20.71
C ALA A 78 17.58 -3.15 21.25
N ALA A 79 17.70 -2.08 20.48
CA ALA A 79 18.24 -0.81 20.93
C ALA A 79 17.45 -0.20 22.09
N ASP A 80 16.12 -0.38 22.08
CA ASP A 80 15.23 0.02 23.19
C ASP A 80 15.28 -0.95 24.37
N GLY A 81 16.07 -2.04 24.28
CA GLY A 81 16.21 -3.06 25.31
C GLY A 81 14.96 -3.91 25.51
N LEU A 82 14.08 -4.01 24.48
CA LEU A 82 12.93 -4.89 24.46
C LEU A 82 13.31 -6.29 23.96
N LEU A 83 14.39 -6.40 23.19
CA LEU A 83 14.98 -7.64 22.70
C LEU A 83 16.50 -7.64 22.94
N THR A 84 17.10 -8.81 22.75
CA THR A 84 18.55 -8.96 22.58
C THR A 84 18.82 -9.64 21.24
N LYS A 85 20.02 -9.46 20.66
CA LYS A 85 20.41 -10.15 19.40
C LYS A 85 20.20 -11.66 19.45
N LYS A 86 20.35 -12.28 20.62
CA LYS A 86 20.13 -13.73 20.81
C LYS A 86 18.70 -14.15 20.55
N ASP A 87 17.73 -13.24 20.65
CA ASP A 87 16.31 -13.55 20.54
C ASP A 87 15.86 -13.75 19.10
N TYR A 88 16.60 -13.23 18.11
CA TYR A 88 16.17 -13.22 16.72
C TYR A 88 17.27 -13.44 15.67
N ALA A 89 18.56 -13.20 16.00
CA ALA A 89 19.62 -13.24 14.99
C ALA A 89 19.90 -14.66 14.43
N ALA A 90 19.69 -15.70 15.27
CA ALA A 90 19.90 -17.09 14.87
C ALA A 90 18.68 -17.75 14.22
N ILE A 91 17.55 -17.05 14.14
CA ILE A 91 16.34 -17.59 13.52
C ILE A 91 16.54 -17.63 11.99
N ASN A 92 16.24 -18.79 11.39
CA ASN A 92 16.11 -18.89 9.95
C ASN A 92 14.79 -18.22 9.52
N TRP A 93 14.88 -17.06 8.87
CA TRP A 93 13.75 -16.26 8.40
C TRP A 93 13.30 -16.57 6.97
N GLY A 94 13.71 -17.68 6.42
CA GLY A 94 13.46 -18.10 5.05
C GLY A 94 14.76 -18.40 4.31
N GLY A 95 14.70 -19.28 3.32
CA GLY A 95 15.88 -19.76 2.61
C GLY A 95 16.41 -18.85 1.52
N ASP A 96 15.56 -17.95 0.98
CA ASP A 96 15.90 -17.07 -0.15
C ASP A 96 15.91 -15.60 0.28
N ALA A 97 17.08 -14.97 0.17
CA ALA A 97 17.23 -13.55 0.49
C ALA A 97 16.54 -12.61 -0.54
N ALA A 98 16.25 -13.10 -1.74
CA ALA A 98 15.61 -12.35 -2.82
C ALA A 98 14.07 -12.37 -2.73
N HIS A 99 13.49 -13.20 -1.86
CA HIS A 99 12.04 -13.31 -1.69
C HIS A 99 11.64 -13.35 -0.22
N VAL A 100 10.47 -12.78 0.05
CA VAL A 100 9.81 -12.88 1.36
C VAL A 100 9.15 -14.25 1.47
N ASP A 101 9.45 -14.97 2.55
CA ASP A 101 8.73 -16.18 2.95
C ASP A 101 7.71 -15.81 4.03
N TYR A 102 6.49 -15.46 3.60
CA TYR A 102 5.42 -15.05 4.50
C TYR A 102 4.99 -16.17 5.46
N GLY A 103 5.06 -17.44 5.04
CA GLY A 103 4.78 -18.58 5.92
C GLY A 103 5.75 -18.62 7.10
N THR A 104 7.04 -18.51 6.83
CA THR A 104 8.07 -18.45 7.88
C THR A 104 7.91 -17.23 8.77
N LEU A 105 7.53 -16.05 8.21
CA LEU A 105 7.25 -14.85 9.01
C LEU A 105 6.05 -15.07 9.94
N TYR A 106 4.96 -15.62 9.42
CA TYR A 106 3.77 -15.90 10.20
C TYR A 106 4.07 -16.80 11.41
N GLU A 107 4.84 -17.88 11.22
CA GLU A 107 5.19 -18.80 12.29
C GLU A 107 6.16 -18.19 13.33
N LYS A 108 7.13 -17.38 12.90
CA LYS A 108 8.27 -17.01 13.76
C LYS A 108 8.23 -15.57 14.25
N ARG A 109 7.70 -14.63 13.45
CA ARG A 109 7.79 -13.19 13.75
C ARG A 109 7.04 -12.82 15.03
N PHE A 110 5.82 -13.31 15.16
CA PHE A 110 4.99 -13.01 16.32
C PHE A 110 5.56 -13.57 17.63
N ALA A 111 6.24 -14.71 17.61
CA ALA A 111 6.93 -15.24 18.81
C ALA A 111 8.00 -14.28 19.33
N VAL A 112 8.77 -13.65 18.43
CA VAL A 112 9.77 -12.64 18.79
C VAL A 112 9.11 -11.36 19.29
N LEU A 113 8.06 -10.90 18.63
CA LEU A 113 7.30 -9.70 19.03
C LEU A 113 6.61 -9.87 20.38
N ARG A 114 6.09 -11.06 20.69
CA ARG A 114 5.54 -11.41 22.02
C ARG A 114 6.62 -11.34 23.11
N LYS A 115 7.85 -11.73 22.79
CA LYS A 115 8.96 -11.58 23.75
C LYS A 115 9.28 -10.10 23.99
N ALA A 116 9.28 -9.27 22.94
CA ALA A 116 9.43 -7.83 23.08
C ALA A 116 8.33 -7.23 23.97
N TYR A 117 7.09 -7.62 23.75
CA TYR A 117 5.93 -7.20 24.56
C TYR A 117 6.09 -7.62 26.04
N ALA A 118 6.46 -8.88 26.30
CA ALA A 118 6.71 -9.33 27.66
C ALA A 118 7.80 -8.53 28.40
N ASN A 119 8.82 -8.06 27.66
CA ASN A 119 9.85 -7.19 28.22
C ASN A 119 9.38 -5.73 28.36
N PHE A 120 8.53 -5.25 27.48
CA PHE A 120 7.84 -3.97 27.61
C PHE A 120 7.01 -3.92 28.90
N LEU A 121 6.23 -4.97 29.20
CA LEU A 121 5.46 -5.08 30.43
C LEU A 121 6.31 -5.04 31.70
N LYS A 122 7.53 -5.61 31.69
CA LYS A 122 8.46 -5.59 32.83
C LYS A 122 9.02 -4.20 33.12
N LYS A 123 9.02 -3.32 32.12
CA LYS A 123 9.47 -1.93 32.30
C LYS A 123 8.39 -1.02 32.88
N ARG A 124 7.18 -1.55 33.08
CA ARG A 124 6.11 -0.81 33.78
C ARG A 124 6.57 -0.46 35.20
N PRO A 125 6.46 0.79 35.65
CA PRO A 125 6.53 1.10 37.06
C PRO A 125 5.46 0.36 37.86
N VAL A 126 5.76 0.08 39.11
CA VAL A 126 4.84 -0.60 40.05
C VAL A 126 3.61 0.28 40.30
N PRO A 127 2.36 -0.28 40.41
CA PRO A 127 1.17 0.49 40.72
C PRO A 127 1.37 1.36 41.95
N GLY A 128 1.09 2.66 41.82
CA GLY A 128 1.28 3.65 42.88
C GLY A 128 2.45 4.61 42.69
N TYR A 129 3.30 4.37 41.72
CA TYR A 129 4.35 5.29 41.25
C TYR A 129 4.01 5.81 39.85
N GLU A 130 4.41 7.06 39.60
CA GLU A 130 4.06 7.82 38.39
C GLU A 130 4.22 7.04 37.08
N THR A 131 3.14 7.01 36.32
CA THR A 131 2.93 6.48 34.95
C THR A 131 3.64 5.17 34.55
N PRO A 132 2.87 4.09 34.31
CA PRO A 132 3.43 2.78 33.94
C PRO A 132 3.95 2.68 32.51
N TYR A 133 3.67 3.64 31.65
CA TYR A 133 4.09 3.66 30.25
C TYR A 133 4.78 4.97 29.89
N PRO A 134 5.59 4.98 28.82
CA PRO A 134 6.06 6.24 28.25
C PRO A 134 4.89 7.16 27.92
N ASP A 135 5.05 8.47 28.06
CA ASP A 135 4.01 9.47 27.75
C ASP A 135 3.49 9.34 26.32
N ASP A 136 4.34 8.92 25.38
CA ASP A 136 3.99 8.70 24.00
C ASP A 136 3.11 7.47 23.77
N TRP A 137 3.10 6.46 24.65
CA TRP A 137 2.13 5.38 24.63
C TRP A 137 0.70 5.88 24.83
N TYR A 138 0.46 6.72 25.83
CA TYR A 138 -0.88 7.28 26.09
C TYR A 138 -1.29 8.23 24.98
N ARG A 139 -0.34 9.03 24.49
CA ARG A 139 -0.58 9.91 23.35
C ARG A 139 -0.97 9.11 22.11
N PHE A 140 -0.29 8.03 21.81
CA PHE A 140 -0.61 7.15 20.69
C PHE A 140 -2.02 6.58 20.81
N GLN A 141 -2.39 6.02 21.98
CA GLN A 141 -3.73 5.47 22.19
C GLN A 141 -4.82 6.54 22.06
N PHE A 142 -4.58 7.73 22.58
CA PHE A 142 -5.53 8.84 22.46
C PHE A 142 -5.71 9.26 21.00
N LEU A 143 -4.63 9.45 20.25
CA LEU A 143 -4.68 9.86 18.84
C LEU A 143 -5.24 8.77 17.91
N SER A 144 -5.22 7.51 18.35
CA SER A 144 -5.70 6.35 17.61
C SER A 144 -7.04 5.81 18.12
N SER A 145 -7.70 6.52 19.03
CA SER A 145 -8.92 6.07 19.72
C SER A 145 -10.10 5.78 18.78
N ASP A 146 -10.09 6.36 17.58
CA ASP A 146 -11.16 6.18 16.61
C ASP A 146 -11.14 4.80 15.90
N TRP A 147 -10.01 4.08 15.95
CA TRP A 147 -9.86 2.80 15.23
C TRP A 147 -9.13 1.70 16.03
N LEU A 148 -8.15 2.07 16.85
CA LEU A 148 -7.26 1.13 17.54
C LEU A 148 -8.00 0.14 18.46
N PRO A 149 -9.01 0.55 19.26
CA PRO A 149 -9.71 -0.37 20.14
C PRO A 149 -10.45 -1.49 19.38
N ASP A 150 -11.12 -1.15 18.28
CA ASP A 150 -11.83 -2.15 17.47
C ASP A 150 -10.87 -3.06 16.70
N TYR A 151 -9.76 -2.52 16.18
CA TYR A 151 -8.71 -3.33 15.55
C TYR A 151 -8.08 -4.32 16.53
N CYS A 152 -7.69 -3.88 17.73
CA CYS A 152 -7.06 -4.76 18.72
C CYS A 152 -8.01 -5.85 19.20
N LEU A 153 -9.29 -5.50 19.41
CA LEU A 153 -10.32 -6.45 19.78
C LEU A 153 -10.57 -7.47 18.66
N TYR A 154 -10.69 -7.00 17.40
CA TYR A 154 -10.83 -7.84 16.21
C TYR A 154 -9.70 -8.86 16.12
N MET A 155 -8.45 -8.41 16.23
CA MET A 155 -7.28 -9.29 16.13
C MET A 155 -7.19 -10.30 17.27
N ALA A 156 -7.53 -9.91 18.50
CA ALA A 156 -7.56 -10.82 19.64
C ALA A 156 -8.66 -11.89 19.46
N ILE A 157 -9.87 -11.51 19.00
CA ILE A 157 -10.93 -12.47 18.68
C ILE A 157 -10.51 -13.40 17.55
N LYS A 158 -9.92 -12.85 16.49
CA LYS A 158 -9.44 -13.61 15.33
C LYS A 158 -8.40 -14.65 15.73
N GLU A 159 -7.45 -14.29 16.58
CA GLU A 159 -6.43 -15.20 17.09
C GLU A 159 -7.05 -16.32 17.98
N ALA A 160 -7.98 -15.96 18.88
CA ALA A 160 -8.69 -16.93 19.71
C ALA A 160 -9.56 -17.91 18.91
N ASN A 161 -9.98 -17.52 17.70
CA ASN A 161 -10.74 -18.36 16.78
C ASN A 161 -9.86 -18.99 15.66
N GLY A 162 -8.53 -19.11 15.87
CA GLY A 162 -7.64 -19.77 14.92
C GLY A 162 -7.42 -19.02 13.62
N MET A 163 -7.48 -17.71 13.62
CA MET A 163 -7.28 -16.81 12.47
C MET A 163 -8.28 -17.00 11.32
N VAL A 164 -9.43 -17.63 11.56
CA VAL A 164 -10.49 -17.75 10.56
C VAL A 164 -11.17 -16.40 10.29
N ASP A 165 -11.86 -16.30 9.14
CA ASP A 165 -12.69 -15.16 8.78
C ASP A 165 -13.72 -14.86 9.89
N TRP A 166 -13.91 -13.57 10.22
CA TRP A 166 -14.83 -13.14 11.29
C TRP A 166 -16.28 -13.59 11.06
N GLN A 167 -16.68 -13.84 9.83
CA GLN A 167 -18.00 -14.38 9.51
C GLN A 167 -18.20 -15.82 9.99
N GLN A 168 -17.11 -16.52 10.34
CA GLN A 168 -17.13 -17.87 10.91
C GLN A 168 -17.09 -17.87 12.44
N TRP A 169 -16.94 -16.71 13.09
CA TRP A 169 -16.90 -16.61 14.55
C TRP A 169 -18.25 -16.98 15.20
N PRO A 170 -18.27 -17.32 16.49
CA PRO A 170 -19.52 -17.43 17.27
C PRO A 170 -20.39 -16.20 17.05
N ARG A 171 -21.71 -16.44 16.86
CA ARG A 171 -22.64 -15.39 16.45
C ARG A 171 -22.56 -14.15 17.35
N ALA A 172 -22.50 -14.32 18.66
CA ALA A 172 -22.47 -13.21 19.61
C ALA A 172 -21.27 -12.27 19.36
N LEU A 173 -20.07 -12.82 19.07
CA LEU A 173 -18.88 -12.03 18.73
C LEU A 173 -18.98 -11.45 17.31
N ARG A 174 -19.51 -12.23 16.36
CA ARG A 174 -19.67 -11.82 14.97
C ARG A 174 -20.61 -10.62 14.85
N VAL A 175 -21.75 -10.61 15.55
CA VAL A 175 -22.71 -9.50 15.51
C VAL A 175 -22.48 -8.46 16.59
N ARG A 176 -21.36 -8.58 17.34
CA ARG A 176 -20.92 -7.61 18.34
C ARG A 176 -21.92 -7.43 19.49
N GLU A 177 -22.46 -8.53 20.04
CA GLU A 177 -23.33 -8.47 21.22
C GLU A 177 -22.55 -7.84 22.41
N PRO A 178 -23.07 -6.77 23.05
CA PRO A 178 -22.29 -6.01 24.03
C PRO A 178 -21.77 -6.85 25.19
N GLU A 179 -22.58 -7.78 25.70
CA GLU A 179 -22.24 -8.66 26.82
C GLU A 179 -21.11 -9.62 26.43
N ALA A 180 -21.19 -10.25 25.24
CA ALA A 180 -20.16 -11.16 24.74
C ALA A 180 -18.84 -10.43 24.50
N LEU A 181 -18.88 -9.19 24.00
CA LEU A 181 -17.67 -8.38 23.83
C LEU A 181 -17.08 -7.95 25.18
N ALA A 182 -17.92 -7.64 26.19
CA ALA A 182 -17.44 -7.27 27.50
C ALA A 182 -16.77 -8.45 28.22
N GLU A 183 -17.35 -9.65 28.13
CA GLU A 183 -16.78 -10.89 28.64
C GLU A 183 -15.44 -11.20 27.97
N PHE A 184 -15.41 -11.19 26.62
CA PHE A 184 -14.19 -11.43 25.87
C PHE A 184 -13.06 -10.44 26.20
N LYS A 185 -13.39 -9.14 26.33
CA LYS A 185 -12.41 -8.11 26.72
C LYS A 185 -11.82 -8.36 28.10
N ALA A 186 -12.63 -8.81 29.05
CA ALA A 186 -12.17 -9.12 30.42
C ALA A 186 -11.22 -10.33 30.43
N GLU A 187 -11.55 -11.37 29.67
CA GLU A 187 -10.75 -12.61 29.60
C GLU A 187 -9.46 -12.47 28.78
N HIS A 188 -9.47 -11.62 27.76
CA HIS A 188 -8.39 -11.50 26.78
C HIS A 188 -7.68 -10.13 26.79
N ALA A 189 -7.73 -9.40 27.93
CA ALA A 189 -7.16 -8.05 28.03
C ALA A 189 -5.68 -7.97 27.61
N GLY A 190 -4.88 -8.99 27.95
CA GLY A 190 -3.45 -9.07 27.61
C GLY A 190 -3.22 -9.22 26.11
N GLU A 191 -4.07 -9.98 25.40
CA GLU A 191 -3.97 -10.15 23.95
C GLU A 191 -4.37 -8.87 23.21
N ILE A 192 -5.42 -8.20 23.66
CA ILE A 192 -5.85 -6.91 23.12
C ILE A 192 -4.73 -5.88 23.27
N GLU A 193 -4.08 -5.84 24.46
CA GLU A 193 -2.95 -4.94 24.71
C GLU A 193 -1.71 -5.30 23.88
N PHE A 194 -1.46 -6.58 23.61
CA PHE A 194 -0.39 -7.01 22.70
C PHE A 194 -0.57 -6.43 21.31
N TRP A 195 -1.77 -6.48 20.75
CA TRP A 195 -2.05 -5.89 19.44
C TRP A 195 -1.92 -4.35 19.47
N ALA A 196 -2.30 -3.70 20.57
CA ALA A 196 -2.04 -2.26 20.74
C ALA A 196 -0.55 -1.95 20.82
N PHE A 197 0.27 -2.78 21.50
CA PHE A 197 1.72 -2.64 21.55
C PHE A 197 2.35 -2.75 20.16
N LEU A 198 1.90 -3.67 19.33
CA LEU A 198 2.41 -3.79 17.96
C LEU A 198 2.13 -2.53 17.14
N GLN A 199 0.94 -1.95 17.27
CA GLN A 199 0.61 -0.71 16.58
C GLN A 199 1.37 0.50 17.11
N TYR A 200 1.62 0.55 18.41
CA TYR A 200 2.47 1.58 19.02
C TYR A 200 3.91 1.51 18.50
N GLU A 201 4.52 0.32 18.45
CA GLU A 201 5.88 0.14 17.93
C GLU A 201 5.96 0.44 16.44
N PHE A 202 4.93 0.06 15.66
CA PHE A 202 4.85 0.45 14.25
C PHE A 202 4.82 1.98 14.10
N ASP A 203 3.90 2.65 14.79
CA ASP A 203 3.74 4.12 14.71
C ASP A 203 5.02 4.86 15.14
N ARG A 204 5.66 4.41 16.19
CA ARG A 204 6.91 4.99 16.70
C ARG A 204 8.05 4.89 15.69
N GLN A 205 8.25 3.71 15.11
CA GLN A 205 9.29 3.47 14.11
C GLN A 205 8.95 4.15 12.78
N TRP A 206 7.67 4.16 12.39
CA TRP A 206 7.21 4.86 11.20
C TRP A 206 7.46 6.36 11.29
N ARG A 207 7.09 6.98 12.40
CA ARG A 207 7.32 8.42 12.61
C ARG A 207 8.80 8.78 12.57
N ALA A 208 9.67 7.92 13.10
CA ALA A 208 11.12 8.13 13.03
C ALA A 208 11.62 8.07 11.58
N LEU A 209 11.19 7.08 10.80
CA LEU A 209 11.54 6.94 9.38
C LEU A 209 11.00 8.12 8.54
N HIS A 210 9.74 8.50 8.75
CA HIS A 210 9.10 9.60 8.01
C HIS A 210 9.80 10.95 8.30
N ALA A 211 10.12 11.21 9.57
CA ALA A 211 10.87 12.40 9.94
C ALA A 211 12.28 12.41 9.29
N TYR A 212 12.95 11.26 9.24
CA TYR A 212 14.24 11.13 8.57
C TYR A 212 14.14 11.37 7.06
N ALA A 213 13.15 10.78 6.41
CA ALA A 213 12.90 11.01 4.97
C ALA A 213 12.68 12.49 4.68
N LYS A 214 11.87 13.16 5.50
CA LYS A 214 11.60 14.60 5.39
C LYS A 214 12.86 15.45 5.60
N GLU A 215 13.72 15.10 6.57
CA GLU A 215 15.03 15.74 6.78
C GLU A 215 15.92 15.65 5.53
N LYS A 216 15.88 14.51 4.84
CA LYS A 216 16.63 14.28 3.59
C LYS A 216 15.95 14.87 2.35
N GLY A 217 14.82 15.54 2.48
CA GLY A 217 14.08 16.12 1.36
C GLY A 217 13.33 15.09 0.51
N VAL A 218 13.03 13.92 1.07
CA VAL A 218 12.27 12.84 0.42
C VAL A 218 10.87 12.78 1.02
N ALA A 219 9.85 13.04 0.21
CA ALA A 219 8.46 12.84 0.57
C ALA A 219 8.06 11.37 0.39
N ILE A 220 7.21 10.86 1.27
CA ILE A 220 6.66 9.51 1.15
C ILE A 220 5.28 9.57 0.48
N MET A 221 5.16 8.90 -0.67
CA MET A 221 3.88 8.66 -1.33
C MET A 221 3.36 7.29 -0.90
N GLY A 222 2.29 7.30 -0.11
CA GLY A 222 1.58 6.09 0.28
C GLY A 222 0.50 5.70 -0.72
N ASP A 223 -0.14 4.57 -0.45
CA ASP A 223 -1.16 3.98 -1.29
C ASP A 223 -2.29 3.41 -0.43
N ILE A 224 -3.53 3.57 -0.86
CA ILE A 224 -4.69 2.91 -0.26
C ILE A 224 -5.61 2.35 -1.34
N PRO A 225 -6.12 1.12 -1.17
CA PRO A 225 -7.20 0.63 -2.02
C PRO A 225 -8.50 1.39 -1.72
N ILE A 226 -9.36 1.58 -2.73
CA ILE A 226 -10.68 2.16 -2.49
C ILE A 226 -11.47 1.30 -1.50
N TYR A 227 -11.49 -0.03 -1.68
CA TYR A 227 -12.24 -0.95 -0.84
C TYR A 227 -11.42 -1.44 0.37
N VAL A 228 -12.13 -1.93 1.38
CA VAL A 228 -11.55 -2.69 2.49
C VAL A 228 -11.71 -4.19 2.23
N ALA A 229 -10.89 -5.03 2.86
CA ALA A 229 -11.10 -6.46 2.80
C ALA A 229 -12.39 -6.87 3.52
N ALA A 230 -13.08 -7.90 3.03
CA ALA A 230 -14.26 -8.45 3.71
C ALA A 230 -13.89 -8.98 5.11
N ASP A 231 -12.73 -9.61 5.24
CA ASP A 231 -12.18 -10.07 6.51
C ASP A 231 -11.28 -8.99 7.13
N SER A 232 -11.92 -7.93 7.63
CA SER A 232 -11.25 -6.78 8.26
C SER A 232 -11.98 -6.27 9.50
N ALA A 233 -11.24 -5.59 10.35
CA ALA A 233 -11.78 -4.88 11.52
C ALA A 233 -12.82 -3.84 11.09
N ASP A 234 -12.60 -3.18 9.96
CA ASP A 234 -13.50 -2.16 9.41
C ASP A 234 -14.86 -2.77 9.02
N ALA A 235 -14.84 -3.90 8.31
CA ALA A 235 -16.07 -4.59 7.89
C ALA A 235 -16.81 -5.21 9.09
N TRP A 236 -16.09 -5.67 10.13
CA TRP A 236 -16.68 -6.23 11.33
C TRP A 236 -17.23 -5.15 12.27
N ALA A 237 -16.49 -4.06 12.49
CA ALA A 237 -16.86 -3.02 13.44
C ALA A 237 -17.87 -2.03 12.88
N GLY A 238 -17.78 -1.70 11.60
CA GLY A 238 -18.60 -0.70 10.92
C GLY A 238 -19.49 -1.30 9.84
N ARG A 239 -20.29 -2.32 10.15
CA ARG A 239 -21.14 -3.01 9.16
C ARG A 239 -22.10 -2.11 8.41
N GLU A 240 -22.55 -1.03 9.05
CA GLU A 240 -23.41 -0.01 8.45
C GLU A 240 -22.75 0.82 7.36
N LEU A 241 -21.43 0.77 7.26
CA LEU A 241 -20.65 1.42 6.19
C LEU A 241 -20.78 0.69 4.85
N PHE A 242 -21.26 -0.56 4.88
CA PHE A 242 -21.23 -1.46 3.73
C PHE A 242 -22.60 -2.05 3.43
N GLU A 243 -22.79 -2.50 2.20
CA GLU A 243 -24.00 -3.20 1.78
C GLU A 243 -24.05 -4.62 2.34
N THR A 244 -24.37 -4.75 3.62
CA THR A 244 -24.44 -6.03 4.34
C THR A 244 -25.88 -6.38 4.75
N ASP A 245 -26.11 -7.66 5.06
CA ASP A 245 -27.30 -8.14 5.73
C ASP A 245 -27.19 -8.01 7.26
N ALA A 246 -28.22 -8.44 7.97
CA ALA A 246 -28.25 -8.39 9.45
C ALA A 246 -27.18 -9.24 10.12
N GLU A 247 -26.65 -10.25 9.44
CA GLU A 247 -25.57 -11.12 9.91
C GLU A 247 -24.17 -10.59 9.49
N GLY A 248 -24.12 -9.44 8.79
CA GLY A 248 -22.89 -8.80 8.33
C GLY A 248 -22.34 -9.38 7.03
N LYS A 249 -23.08 -10.25 6.33
CA LYS A 249 -22.65 -10.79 5.04
C LYS A 249 -22.85 -9.76 3.94
N PRO A 250 -21.86 -9.53 3.06
CA PRO A 250 -22.04 -8.67 1.90
C PRO A 250 -23.24 -9.14 1.04
N ARG A 251 -24.07 -8.20 0.60
CA ARG A 251 -25.14 -8.45 -0.39
C ARG A 251 -24.58 -8.44 -1.80
N ARG A 252 -23.60 -7.60 -2.05
CA ARG A 252 -22.85 -7.45 -3.28
C ARG A 252 -21.39 -7.20 -2.96
N VAL A 253 -20.52 -7.55 -3.90
CA VAL A 253 -19.07 -7.39 -3.76
C VAL A 253 -18.49 -6.66 -4.96
N ALA A 254 -17.29 -6.09 -4.77
CA ALA A 254 -16.56 -5.35 -5.79
C ALA A 254 -15.83 -6.29 -6.76
N GLY A 255 -15.59 -5.78 -7.95
CA GLY A 255 -14.78 -6.41 -8.97
C GLY A 255 -14.64 -5.56 -10.22
N CYS A 256 -14.22 -6.17 -11.32
CA CYS A 256 -14.20 -5.57 -12.65
C CYS A 256 -14.99 -6.44 -13.64
N PRO A 257 -15.64 -5.83 -14.66
CA PRO A 257 -16.32 -6.58 -15.68
C PRO A 257 -15.36 -7.44 -16.49
N PRO A 258 -15.88 -8.44 -17.22
CA PRO A 258 -15.13 -9.13 -18.27
C PRO A 258 -14.53 -8.17 -19.27
N ASP A 259 -13.26 -8.38 -19.61
CA ASP A 259 -12.53 -7.62 -20.61
C ASP A 259 -11.71 -8.55 -21.53
N TYR A 260 -10.90 -7.95 -22.41
CA TYR A 260 -10.05 -8.72 -23.33
C TYR A 260 -8.99 -9.57 -22.59
N PHE A 261 -8.55 -9.16 -21.40
CA PHE A 261 -7.51 -9.83 -20.61
C PHE A 261 -8.08 -10.84 -19.61
N ALA A 262 -9.34 -10.63 -19.16
CA ALA A 262 -10.01 -11.45 -18.16
C ALA A 262 -11.44 -11.78 -18.60
N ALA A 263 -11.62 -12.88 -19.32
CA ALA A 263 -12.91 -13.30 -19.88
C ALA A 263 -14.02 -13.50 -18.85
N ASP A 264 -13.68 -13.74 -17.59
CA ASP A 264 -14.59 -13.87 -16.44
C ASP A 264 -14.69 -12.59 -15.61
N GLY A 265 -13.95 -11.55 -16.00
CA GLY A 265 -13.71 -10.37 -15.19
C GLY A 265 -12.85 -10.67 -13.95
N GLN A 266 -12.83 -9.74 -13.01
CA GLN A 266 -12.12 -9.92 -11.75
C GLN A 266 -13.10 -9.84 -10.58
N LEU A 267 -13.20 -10.89 -9.81
CA LEU A 267 -13.99 -10.96 -8.57
C LEU A 267 -13.07 -10.67 -7.39
N TRP A 268 -13.13 -9.45 -6.84
CA TRP A 268 -12.25 -9.06 -5.72
C TRP A 268 -12.80 -9.46 -4.35
N GLY A 269 -14.13 -9.56 -4.22
CA GLY A 269 -14.77 -10.02 -3.00
C GLY A 269 -14.89 -8.96 -1.89
N ASN A 270 -14.39 -7.75 -2.08
CA ASN A 270 -14.50 -6.65 -1.13
C ASN A 270 -15.97 -6.21 -0.99
N PRO A 271 -16.46 -5.88 0.23
CA PRO A 271 -17.81 -5.36 0.41
C PRO A 271 -17.96 -3.99 -0.25
N LEU A 272 -19.11 -3.73 -0.85
CA LEU A 272 -19.45 -2.42 -1.41
C LEU A 272 -19.89 -1.47 -0.31
N TYR A 273 -19.59 -0.18 -0.46
CA TYR A 273 -20.02 0.86 0.47
C TYR A 273 -21.50 1.16 0.33
N ASP A 274 -22.21 1.32 1.45
CA ASP A 274 -23.52 1.97 1.50
C ASP A 274 -23.34 3.49 1.37
N TRP A 275 -23.29 3.98 0.13
CA TRP A 275 -23.07 5.40 -0.14
C TRP A 275 -24.19 6.30 0.41
N ASP A 276 -25.40 5.79 0.61
CA ASP A 276 -26.50 6.53 1.25
C ASP A 276 -26.25 6.71 2.74
N TYR A 277 -25.72 5.68 3.41
CA TYR A 277 -25.28 5.81 4.80
C TYR A 277 -24.13 6.82 4.92
N HIS A 278 -23.10 6.70 4.07
CA HIS A 278 -21.98 7.64 4.06
C HIS A 278 -22.44 9.09 3.84
N ARG A 279 -23.37 9.32 2.93
CA ARG A 279 -23.96 10.64 2.68
C ARG A 279 -24.68 11.19 3.91
N ARG A 280 -25.55 10.36 4.55
CA ARG A 280 -26.29 10.75 5.77
C ARG A 280 -25.37 11.08 6.95
N THR A 281 -24.21 10.44 7.04
CA THR A 281 -23.21 10.68 8.09
C THR A 281 -22.14 11.71 7.69
N GLY A 282 -22.32 12.43 6.58
CA GLY A 282 -21.40 13.45 6.12
C GLY A 282 -20.02 12.87 5.73
N TYR A 283 -19.97 11.61 5.30
CA TYR A 283 -18.74 10.89 4.95
C TYR A 283 -17.73 10.78 6.10
N ALA A 284 -18.17 10.75 7.35
CA ALA A 284 -17.32 10.79 8.55
C ALA A 284 -16.20 9.73 8.52
N TRP A 285 -16.52 8.47 8.15
CA TRP A 285 -15.54 7.40 8.06
C TRP A 285 -14.48 7.67 6.98
N TRP A 286 -14.88 8.17 5.80
CA TRP A 286 -13.93 8.54 4.74
C TRP A 286 -13.05 9.71 5.14
N ILE A 287 -13.60 10.70 5.85
CA ILE A 287 -12.81 11.82 6.41
C ILE A 287 -11.77 11.27 7.40
N LEU A 288 -12.16 10.36 8.28
CA LEU A 288 -11.25 9.71 9.22
C LEU A 288 -10.15 8.93 8.47
N ARG A 289 -10.50 8.12 7.49
CA ARG A 289 -9.57 7.30 6.71
C ARG A 289 -8.54 8.14 5.97
N ILE A 290 -8.99 9.19 5.26
CA ILE A 290 -8.07 10.08 4.51
C ILE A 290 -7.23 10.92 5.47
N ARG A 291 -7.79 11.42 6.58
CA ARG A 291 -7.04 12.11 7.63
C ARG A 291 -5.92 11.23 8.18
N HIS A 292 -6.23 9.98 8.51
CA HIS A 292 -5.24 9.03 9.00
C HIS A 292 -4.15 8.77 7.96
N ALA A 293 -4.51 8.47 6.71
CA ALA A 293 -3.56 8.28 5.63
C ALA A 293 -2.63 9.50 5.43
N LEU A 294 -3.18 10.72 5.44
CA LEU A 294 -2.40 11.96 5.33
C LEU A 294 -1.60 12.32 6.60
N SER A 295 -1.85 11.65 7.73
CA SER A 295 -1.00 11.78 8.92
C SER A 295 0.28 10.94 8.85
N ILE A 296 0.28 9.92 8.00
CA ILE A 296 1.42 9.00 7.83
C ILE A 296 2.11 9.16 6.48
N TYR A 297 1.47 9.78 5.48
CA TYR A 297 2.03 10.01 4.15
C TYR A 297 2.01 11.48 3.78
N ASP A 298 2.97 11.92 2.97
CA ASP A 298 2.99 13.29 2.41
C ASP A 298 2.12 13.41 1.16
N ILE A 299 1.98 12.33 0.40
CA ILE A 299 1.17 12.21 -0.81
C ILE A 299 0.43 10.87 -0.74
N LEU A 300 -0.83 10.84 -1.16
CA LEU A 300 -1.66 9.66 -1.13
C LEU A 300 -2.09 9.24 -2.54
N ARG A 301 -1.70 8.04 -2.99
CA ARG A 301 -2.31 7.41 -4.15
C ARG A 301 -3.59 6.69 -3.71
N ILE A 302 -4.68 6.90 -4.42
CA ILE A 302 -5.90 6.12 -4.23
C ILE A 302 -6.04 5.17 -5.40
N ASP A 303 -5.98 3.89 -5.09
CA ASP A 303 -6.15 2.80 -6.03
C ASP A 303 -7.62 2.66 -6.45
N HIS A 304 -7.84 2.37 -7.73
CA HIS A 304 -9.16 2.24 -8.35
C HIS A 304 -10.06 3.49 -8.18
N PHE A 305 -9.50 4.69 -8.41
CA PHE A 305 -10.20 5.98 -8.27
C PHE A 305 -11.52 6.04 -9.06
N ARG A 306 -11.61 5.37 -10.21
CA ARG A 306 -12.84 5.32 -10.99
C ARG A 306 -14.04 4.80 -10.19
N GLY A 307 -13.84 3.96 -9.16
CA GLY A 307 -14.90 3.44 -8.31
C GLY A 307 -15.69 4.51 -7.55
N PHE A 308 -15.17 5.74 -7.45
CA PHE A 308 -15.94 6.87 -6.95
C PHE A 308 -16.92 7.48 -7.98
N ASP A 309 -16.71 7.23 -9.26
CA ASP A 309 -17.68 7.59 -10.30
C ASP A 309 -18.66 6.45 -10.56
N THR A 310 -18.12 5.32 -11.00
CA THR A 310 -18.88 4.09 -11.27
C THR A 310 -18.06 2.88 -10.87
N TYR A 311 -18.73 1.92 -10.24
CA TYR A 311 -18.12 0.68 -9.79
C TYR A 311 -18.90 -0.55 -10.25
N TRP A 312 -18.20 -1.67 -10.43
CA TRP A 312 -18.80 -2.94 -10.84
C TRP A 312 -19.28 -3.71 -9.63
N ALA A 313 -20.59 -3.83 -9.48
CA ALA A 313 -21.25 -4.48 -8.36
C ALA A 313 -21.69 -5.90 -8.73
N ILE A 314 -21.15 -6.90 -8.07
CA ILE A 314 -21.39 -8.31 -8.34
C ILE A 314 -22.26 -8.88 -7.21
N PRO A 315 -23.37 -9.63 -7.49
CA PRO A 315 -24.12 -10.30 -6.44
C PRO A 315 -23.23 -11.21 -5.60
N ALA A 316 -23.39 -11.18 -4.27
CA ALA A 316 -22.61 -12.05 -3.41
C ALA A 316 -22.91 -13.54 -3.70
N GLY A 317 -21.86 -14.39 -3.65
CA GLY A 317 -21.97 -15.82 -3.95
C GLY A 317 -21.70 -16.19 -5.41
N GLU A 318 -21.55 -15.21 -6.30
CA GLU A 318 -21.06 -15.47 -7.66
C GLU A 318 -19.60 -15.95 -7.63
N THR A 319 -19.24 -16.78 -8.59
CA THR A 319 -17.86 -17.32 -8.74
C THR A 319 -17.04 -16.59 -9.80
N THR A 320 -17.70 -15.71 -10.58
CA THR A 320 -17.10 -14.86 -11.61
C THR A 320 -17.67 -13.47 -11.54
N ALA A 321 -17.07 -12.50 -12.23
CA ALA A 321 -17.59 -11.14 -12.29
C ALA A 321 -18.62 -10.90 -13.41
N ARG A 322 -19.02 -11.92 -14.18
CA ARG A 322 -19.87 -11.80 -15.37
C ARG A 322 -21.25 -11.19 -15.09
N ASN A 323 -21.86 -11.54 -13.95
CA ASN A 323 -23.23 -11.14 -13.58
C ASN A 323 -23.29 -9.82 -12.79
N GLY A 324 -22.21 -9.02 -12.84
CA GLY A 324 -22.20 -7.71 -12.23
C GLY A 324 -22.96 -6.67 -13.04
N ARG A 325 -23.06 -5.47 -12.49
CA ARG A 325 -23.60 -4.28 -13.15
C ARG A 325 -22.87 -3.02 -12.67
N TRP A 326 -22.87 -2.00 -13.54
CA TRP A 326 -22.36 -0.69 -13.17
C TRP A 326 -23.32 0.02 -12.21
N GLU A 327 -22.77 0.54 -11.12
CA GLU A 327 -23.46 1.35 -10.14
C GLU A 327 -22.75 2.70 -9.99
N GLN A 328 -23.49 3.73 -9.62
CA GLN A 328 -22.94 5.07 -9.47
C GLN A 328 -22.34 5.28 -8.07
N GLY A 329 -21.14 5.81 -8.03
CA GLY A 329 -20.44 6.22 -6.82
C GLY A 329 -20.83 7.63 -6.34
N PRO A 330 -20.20 8.12 -5.26
CA PRO A 330 -20.51 9.42 -4.64
C PRO A 330 -19.97 10.61 -5.43
N ARG A 331 -19.09 10.41 -6.39
CA ARG A 331 -18.47 11.45 -7.24
C ARG A 331 -17.88 12.59 -6.41
N MET A 332 -18.02 13.82 -6.90
CA MET A 332 -17.51 15.02 -6.24
C MET A 332 -18.13 15.34 -4.89
N GLU A 333 -19.25 14.73 -4.54
CA GLU A 333 -19.87 14.93 -3.21
C GLU A 333 -18.91 14.51 -2.08
N LEU A 334 -18.29 13.34 -2.23
CA LEU A 334 -17.27 12.86 -1.28
C LEU A 334 -16.06 13.81 -1.24
N PHE A 335 -15.51 14.18 -2.39
CA PHE A 335 -14.29 15.01 -2.43
C PHE A 335 -14.51 16.44 -1.91
N ARG A 336 -15.71 16.98 -2.09
CA ARG A 336 -16.11 18.25 -1.45
C ARG A 336 -16.19 18.13 0.07
N ALA A 337 -16.76 17.02 0.59
CA ALA A 337 -16.78 16.75 2.03
C ALA A 337 -15.36 16.60 2.60
N LEU A 338 -14.50 15.84 1.93
CA LEU A 338 -13.08 15.70 2.31
C LEU A 338 -12.34 17.06 2.29
N HIS A 339 -12.51 17.83 1.22
CA HIS A 339 -11.87 19.16 1.12
C HIS A 339 -12.35 20.12 2.22
N ASN A 340 -13.65 20.13 2.52
CA ASN A 340 -14.21 20.97 3.57
C ASN A 340 -13.68 20.59 4.96
N ALA A 341 -13.44 19.29 5.21
CA ALA A 341 -12.98 18.82 6.51
C ALA A 341 -11.45 18.87 6.68
N LEU A 342 -10.69 18.64 5.60
CA LEU A 342 -9.24 18.41 5.65
C LEU A 342 -8.44 19.50 4.91
N GLY A 343 -9.07 20.35 4.13
CA GLY A 343 -8.39 21.36 3.32
C GLY A 343 -7.72 20.76 2.08
N SER A 344 -6.43 21.05 1.87
CA SER A 344 -5.69 20.55 0.70
C SER A 344 -5.52 19.03 0.75
N LEU A 345 -5.82 18.38 -0.38
CA LEU A 345 -5.73 16.94 -0.53
C LEU A 345 -4.59 16.61 -1.52
N PRO A 346 -3.40 16.22 -1.04
CA PRO A 346 -2.30 15.76 -1.89
C PRO A 346 -2.55 14.34 -2.39
N ILE A 347 -3.53 14.18 -3.26
CA ILE A 347 -4.00 12.91 -3.78
C ILE A 347 -3.54 12.72 -5.23
N VAL A 348 -3.12 11.50 -5.56
CA VAL A 348 -2.92 10.97 -6.92
C VAL A 348 -4.01 9.95 -7.18
N ALA A 349 -4.72 10.09 -8.29
CA ALA A 349 -5.80 9.19 -8.67
C ALA A 349 -5.27 8.08 -9.59
N GLU A 350 -5.50 6.82 -9.23
CA GLU A 350 -5.30 5.73 -10.18
C GLU A 350 -6.51 5.67 -11.11
N ASP A 351 -6.32 6.13 -12.34
CA ASP A 351 -7.32 6.26 -13.41
C ASP A 351 -7.08 5.28 -14.57
N LEU A 352 -6.61 4.08 -14.24
CA LEU A 352 -6.36 3.01 -15.21
C LEU A 352 -7.63 2.19 -15.49
N GLY A 353 -7.61 1.43 -16.59
CA GLY A 353 -8.71 0.56 -17.00
C GLY A 353 -9.75 1.26 -17.89
N GLU A 354 -10.99 0.82 -17.85
CA GLU A 354 -12.06 1.35 -18.71
C GLU A 354 -12.50 2.75 -18.27
N MET A 355 -12.25 3.76 -19.09
CA MET A 355 -12.47 5.17 -18.79
C MET A 355 -13.71 5.70 -19.50
N PHE A 356 -14.84 5.80 -18.77
CA PHE A 356 -16.03 6.54 -19.23
C PHE A 356 -15.78 8.05 -19.21
N ASP A 357 -16.55 8.79 -19.99
CA ASP A 357 -16.46 10.26 -19.99
C ASP A 357 -16.74 10.85 -18.60
N SER A 358 -17.70 10.27 -17.86
CA SER A 358 -18.01 10.67 -16.47
C SER A 358 -16.83 10.51 -15.51
N VAL A 359 -15.97 9.49 -15.70
CA VAL A 359 -14.75 9.29 -14.91
C VAL A 359 -13.72 10.37 -15.22
N ARG A 360 -13.57 10.71 -16.53
CA ARG A 360 -12.70 11.81 -16.96
C ARG A 360 -13.15 13.17 -16.40
N GLU A 361 -14.48 13.40 -16.41
CA GLU A 361 -15.06 14.60 -15.80
C GLU A 361 -14.78 14.66 -14.30
N LEU A 362 -14.98 13.55 -13.57
CA LEU A 362 -14.68 13.47 -12.13
C LEU A 362 -13.21 13.78 -11.86
N LEU A 363 -12.29 13.19 -12.62
CA LEU A 363 -10.86 13.44 -12.47
C LEU A 363 -10.52 14.90 -12.75
N ALA A 364 -11.06 15.49 -13.81
CA ALA A 364 -10.84 16.88 -14.16
C ALA A 364 -11.41 17.83 -13.08
N GLU A 365 -12.62 17.59 -12.56
CA GLU A 365 -13.26 18.39 -11.52
C GLU A 365 -12.49 18.28 -10.18
N SER A 366 -11.98 17.12 -9.85
CA SER A 366 -11.17 16.90 -8.64
C SER A 366 -9.83 17.65 -8.67
N GLY A 367 -9.30 17.90 -9.88
CA GLY A 367 -7.98 18.47 -10.09
C GLY A 367 -6.82 17.54 -9.69
N PHE A 368 -7.07 16.29 -9.36
CA PHE A 368 -6.04 15.32 -9.01
C PHE A 368 -5.27 14.88 -10.26
N PRO A 369 -3.96 14.68 -10.18
CA PRO A 369 -3.21 14.05 -11.26
C PRO A 369 -3.62 12.58 -11.39
N GLY A 370 -3.90 12.16 -12.63
CA GLY A 370 -4.05 10.76 -13.00
C GLY A 370 -2.70 10.12 -13.28
N MET A 371 -2.72 8.88 -13.74
CA MET A 371 -1.53 8.07 -14.04
C MET A 371 -1.37 7.84 -15.54
N LYS A 372 -0.13 7.70 -15.99
CA LYS A 372 0.24 7.28 -17.34
C LYS A 372 1.29 6.18 -17.25
N VAL A 373 1.04 5.07 -17.93
CA VAL A 373 1.87 3.85 -17.84
C VAL A 373 2.44 3.49 -19.20
N LEU A 374 3.74 3.62 -19.36
CA LEU A 374 4.44 3.36 -20.64
C LEU A 374 4.14 1.97 -21.19
N GLN A 375 4.00 0.95 -20.37
CA GLN A 375 3.73 -0.42 -20.83
C GLN A 375 2.40 -0.55 -21.59
N PHE A 376 1.51 0.43 -21.53
CA PHE A 376 0.26 0.49 -22.31
C PHE A 376 0.42 1.28 -23.62
N ALA A 377 1.59 1.87 -23.88
CA ALA A 377 1.80 2.83 -24.96
C ALA A 377 1.71 2.25 -26.38
N PHE A 378 2.12 0.99 -26.59
CA PHE A 378 2.30 0.41 -27.94
C PHE A 378 1.12 -0.50 -28.35
N THR A 379 -0.10 -0.14 -27.92
CA THR A 379 -1.32 -0.88 -28.23
C THR A 379 -2.09 -0.34 -29.45
N GLY A 380 -1.66 0.80 -30.01
CA GLY A 380 -2.27 1.47 -31.16
C GLY A 380 -1.40 2.62 -31.68
N GLU A 381 -1.87 3.33 -32.73
CA GLU A 381 -1.07 4.35 -33.41
C GLU A 381 -0.85 5.62 -32.58
N ASP A 382 -1.84 6.08 -31.83
CA ASP A 382 -1.77 7.32 -31.05
C ASP A 382 -2.27 7.09 -29.60
N SER A 383 -1.57 6.19 -28.90
CA SER A 383 -1.90 5.88 -27.50
C SER A 383 -1.70 7.09 -26.58
N VAL A 384 -2.67 7.32 -25.69
CA VAL A 384 -2.57 8.34 -24.62
C VAL A 384 -1.44 8.04 -23.62
N ASP A 385 -0.90 6.82 -23.64
CA ASP A 385 0.22 6.38 -22.81
C ASP A 385 1.60 6.53 -23.50
N LEU A 386 1.66 7.11 -24.71
CA LEU A 386 2.91 7.55 -25.30
C LEU A 386 3.40 8.81 -24.60
N PRO A 387 4.68 8.90 -24.21
CA PRO A 387 5.23 10.02 -23.42
C PRO A 387 4.99 11.43 -23.97
N HIS A 388 4.85 11.59 -25.29
CA HIS A 388 4.55 12.89 -25.91
C HIS A 388 3.09 13.34 -25.75
N ASN A 389 2.18 12.41 -25.41
CA ASN A 389 0.74 12.67 -25.17
C ASN A 389 0.41 12.91 -23.69
N TYR A 390 1.40 12.82 -22.79
CA TYR A 390 1.13 12.97 -21.37
C TYR A 390 0.69 14.40 -21.03
N PRO A 391 -0.43 14.57 -20.30
CA PRO A 391 -0.77 15.87 -19.74
C PRO A 391 0.27 16.26 -18.68
N ARG A 392 0.41 17.56 -18.42
CA ARG A 392 1.32 18.02 -17.36
C ARG A 392 0.89 17.53 -15.97
N ASN A 393 -0.40 17.58 -15.66
CA ASN A 393 -0.97 17.14 -14.38
C ASN A 393 -1.18 15.62 -14.39
N CYS A 394 -0.10 14.86 -14.43
CA CYS A 394 -0.14 13.41 -14.28
C CYS A 394 1.15 12.88 -13.64
N VAL A 395 1.09 11.62 -13.22
CA VAL A 395 2.24 10.82 -12.78
C VAL A 395 2.58 9.81 -13.87
N ALA A 396 3.80 9.88 -14.40
CA ALA A 396 4.29 8.97 -15.41
C ALA A 396 5.03 7.79 -14.78
N TYR A 397 4.68 6.59 -15.19
CA TYR A 397 5.33 5.34 -14.79
C TYR A 397 5.86 4.59 -16.02
N PRO A 398 6.99 3.90 -15.95
CA PRO A 398 7.33 2.87 -16.95
C PRO A 398 6.41 1.65 -16.83
N GLY A 399 6.12 1.23 -15.62
CA GLY A 399 5.18 0.22 -15.15
C GLY A 399 4.90 0.46 -13.68
N THR A 400 3.79 -0.06 -13.17
CA THR A 400 3.43 -0.06 -11.74
C THR A 400 3.85 -1.37 -11.08
N HIS A 401 3.44 -1.59 -9.82
CA HIS A 401 3.62 -2.87 -9.13
C HIS A 401 2.81 -4.03 -9.78
N ASP A 402 1.79 -3.73 -10.58
CA ASP A 402 0.96 -4.73 -11.30
C ASP A 402 1.53 -5.12 -12.66
N ASN A 403 2.44 -4.34 -13.16
CA ASN A 403 3.08 -4.60 -14.44
C ASN A 403 4.31 -5.49 -14.28
N ASN A 404 4.80 -6.05 -15.39
CA ASN A 404 6.09 -6.69 -15.43
C ASN A 404 7.23 -5.66 -15.30
N THR A 405 8.43 -6.10 -14.96
CA THR A 405 9.61 -5.25 -15.11
C THR A 405 9.78 -4.84 -16.58
N LEU A 406 10.36 -3.68 -16.85
CA LEU A 406 10.63 -3.25 -18.24
C LEU A 406 11.45 -4.29 -19.02
N THR A 407 12.43 -4.92 -18.39
CA THR A 407 13.20 -6.01 -18.98
C THR A 407 12.30 -7.18 -19.39
N GLY A 408 11.42 -7.61 -18.47
CA GLY A 408 10.49 -8.72 -18.70
C GLY A 408 9.46 -8.39 -19.77
N TRP A 409 8.85 -7.22 -19.68
CA TRP A 409 7.86 -6.72 -20.64
C TRP A 409 8.43 -6.61 -22.05
N PHE A 410 9.57 -5.92 -22.22
CA PHE A 410 10.20 -5.75 -23.54
C PHE A 410 10.59 -7.09 -24.17
N ALA A 411 11.09 -8.03 -23.36
CA ALA A 411 11.55 -9.33 -23.87
C ALA A 411 10.40 -10.30 -24.20
N LYS A 412 9.30 -10.29 -23.43
CA LYS A 412 8.30 -11.37 -23.45
C LYS A 412 6.87 -10.93 -23.82
N GLU A 413 6.48 -9.69 -23.56
CA GLU A 413 5.09 -9.24 -23.73
C GLU A 413 4.86 -8.44 -25.03
N LEU A 414 5.90 -7.81 -25.59
CA LEU A 414 5.82 -7.11 -26.88
C LEU A 414 5.89 -8.08 -28.06
N THR A 415 5.04 -7.86 -29.04
CA THR A 415 5.20 -8.44 -30.37
C THR A 415 6.46 -7.89 -31.06
N ALA A 416 6.93 -8.54 -32.13
CA ALA A 416 8.09 -8.05 -32.90
C ALA A 416 7.86 -6.64 -33.48
N ALA A 417 6.63 -6.34 -33.90
CA ALA A 417 6.27 -5.02 -34.45
C ALA A 417 6.30 -3.94 -33.36
N GLN A 418 5.68 -4.20 -32.20
CA GLN A 418 5.68 -3.28 -31.05
C GLN A 418 7.09 -3.04 -30.51
N ARG A 419 7.92 -4.08 -30.46
CA ARG A 419 9.32 -3.96 -30.05
C ARG A 419 10.10 -3.07 -31.00
N LYS A 420 9.91 -3.24 -32.32
CA LYS A 420 10.52 -2.37 -33.30
C LYS A 420 10.05 -0.92 -33.14
N GLN A 421 8.75 -0.70 -32.96
CA GLN A 421 8.19 0.62 -32.71
C GLN A 421 8.79 1.28 -31.45
N ALA A 422 8.94 0.53 -30.35
CA ALA A 422 9.57 1.04 -29.13
C ALA A 422 11.04 1.41 -29.33
N VAL A 423 11.80 0.58 -30.10
CA VAL A 423 13.20 0.88 -30.45
C VAL A 423 13.29 2.17 -31.24
N ASP A 424 12.46 2.33 -32.27
CA ASP A 424 12.46 3.52 -33.14
C ASP A 424 11.98 4.76 -32.33
N TYR A 425 10.91 4.65 -31.58
CA TYR A 425 10.32 5.75 -30.79
C TYR A 425 11.28 6.34 -29.76
N PHE A 426 11.98 5.49 -29.01
CA PHE A 426 12.93 5.92 -28.01
C PHE A 426 14.35 6.11 -28.53
N ALA A 427 14.60 5.86 -29.82
CA ALA A 427 15.92 5.84 -30.41
C ALA A 427 16.91 4.99 -29.58
N LEU A 428 16.48 3.77 -29.22
CA LEU A 428 17.25 2.89 -28.34
C LEU A 428 18.59 2.47 -29.02
N THR A 429 19.66 2.53 -28.24
CA THR A 429 20.99 2.12 -28.69
C THR A 429 21.58 1.03 -27.81
N LYS A 430 22.48 0.23 -28.34
CA LYS A 430 23.22 -0.78 -27.56
C LYS A 430 24.08 -0.15 -26.49
N GLN A 431 24.58 1.06 -26.69
CA GLN A 431 25.46 1.77 -25.76
C GLN A 431 24.69 2.24 -24.52
N GLU A 432 23.48 2.78 -24.70
CA GLU A 432 22.64 3.23 -23.59
C GLU A 432 21.93 2.07 -22.87
N GLY A 433 21.59 1.03 -23.62
CA GLY A 433 20.76 -0.08 -23.16
C GLY A 433 19.26 0.19 -23.33
N THR A 434 18.51 -0.89 -23.49
CA THR A 434 17.07 -0.83 -23.80
C THR A 434 16.28 -0.19 -22.65
N VAL A 435 16.49 -0.66 -21.42
CA VAL A 435 15.76 -0.18 -20.24
C VAL A 435 16.10 1.28 -19.97
N ARG A 436 17.39 1.65 -19.96
CA ARG A 436 17.82 3.04 -19.72
C ARG A 436 17.24 4.01 -20.74
N GLY A 437 17.19 3.63 -22.03
CA GLY A 437 16.58 4.46 -23.06
C GLY A 437 15.08 4.69 -22.85
N MET A 438 14.35 3.67 -22.41
CA MET A 438 12.93 3.81 -22.07
C MET A 438 12.73 4.68 -20.81
N LEU A 439 13.53 4.47 -19.74
CA LEU A 439 13.50 5.32 -18.55
C LEU A 439 13.80 6.78 -18.88
N ARG A 440 14.77 7.02 -19.77
CA ARG A 440 15.05 8.36 -20.31
C ARG A 440 13.81 8.97 -20.95
N GLY A 441 13.07 8.19 -21.75
CA GLY A 441 11.83 8.64 -22.38
C GLY A 441 10.76 9.05 -21.38
N VAL A 442 10.54 8.26 -20.33
CA VAL A 442 9.61 8.59 -19.25
C VAL A 442 10.04 9.87 -18.51
N LEU A 443 11.32 9.99 -18.16
CA LEU A 443 11.86 11.19 -17.49
C LEU A 443 11.81 12.43 -18.38
N ALA A 444 11.92 12.30 -19.70
CA ALA A 444 11.84 13.38 -20.68
C ALA A 444 10.40 13.88 -20.88
N SER A 445 9.38 13.08 -20.53
CA SER A 445 7.97 13.42 -20.74
C SER A 445 7.55 14.74 -20.09
N THR A 446 6.37 15.24 -20.47
CA THR A 446 5.77 16.49 -19.94
C THR A 446 5.18 16.31 -18.55
N ALA A 447 4.96 15.10 -18.09
CA ALA A 447 4.38 14.79 -16.77
C ALA A 447 5.10 15.55 -15.64
N ALA A 448 4.34 16.10 -14.70
CA ALA A 448 4.92 16.80 -13.55
C ALA A 448 5.72 15.85 -12.66
N LEU A 449 5.22 14.64 -12.44
CA LEU A 449 5.88 13.63 -11.64
C LEU A 449 6.22 12.40 -12.51
N ALA A 450 7.39 11.81 -12.30
CA ALA A 450 7.77 10.53 -12.87
C ALA A 450 8.23 9.60 -11.75
N ILE A 451 7.58 8.45 -11.61
CA ILE A 451 7.92 7.41 -10.63
C ILE A 451 8.41 6.18 -11.36
N ILE A 452 9.59 5.70 -10.99
CA ILE A 452 10.22 4.53 -11.61
C ILE A 452 10.37 3.43 -10.57
N PRO A 453 9.88 2.20 -10.82
CA PRO A 453 10.15 1.07 -9.95
C PRO A 453 11.64 0.83 -9.77
N MET A 454 12.06 0.51 -8.53
CA MET A 454 13.47 0.19 -8.26
C MET A 454 13.95 -1.02 -9.08
N ALA A 455 13.07 -2.00 -9.30
CA ALA A 455 13.36 -3.16 -10.14
C ALA A 455 13.78 -2.78 -11.58
N ASP A 456 13.20 -1.70 -12.13
CA ASP A 456 13.56 -1.21 -13.48
C ASP A 456 14.90 -0.47 -13.47
N TRP A 457 15.20 0.31 -12.42
CA TRP A 457 16.54 0.88 -12.25
C TRP A 457 17.62 -0.18 -12.07
N LEU A 458 17.28 -1.32 -11.46
CA LEU A 458 18.17 -2.47 -11.30
C LEU A 458 18.22 -3.37 -12.56
N GLU A 459 17.42 -3.08 -13.58
CA GLU A 459 17.24 -3.89 -14.79
C GLU A 459 16.90 -5.35 -14.49
N GLU A 460 16.10 -5.56 -13.43
CA GLU A 460 15.70 -6.89 -13.03
C GLU A 460 14.83 -7.56 -14.06
N THR A 461 14.94 -8.89 -14.15
CA THR A 461 14.11 -9.70 -15.05
C THR A 461 12.69 -9.84 -14.51
N ALA A 462 11.81 -10.50 -15.27
CA ALA A 462 10.44 -10.83 -14.84
C ALA A 462 10.36 -11.59 -13.50
N ALA A 463 11.45 -12.15 -12.99
CA ALA A 463 11.50 -12.77 -11.67
C ALA A 463 11.30 -11.75 -10.52
N ALA A 464 11.54 -10.47 -10.79
CA ALA A 464 11.30 -9.39 -9.83
C ALA A 464 9.93 -8.72 -10.00
N ARG A 465 9.02 -9.28 -10.81
CA ARG A 465 7.65 -8.80 -10.91
C ARG A 465 6.98 -8.88 -9.55
N MET A 466 6.39 -7.76 -9.11
CA MET A 466 5.82 -7.62 -7.78
C MET A 466 4.48 -8.34 -7.68
N ASN A 467 3.59 -8.06 -8.63
CA ASN A 467 2.24 -8.63 -8.68
C ASN A 467 1.87 -9.05 -10.10
N THR A 468 1.18 -10.16 -10.20
CA THR A 468 0.49 -10.61 -11.43
C THR A 468 -1.00 -10.63 -11.12
N PRO A 469 -1.78 -9.63 -11.57
CA PRO A 469 -3.22 -9.58 -11.34
C PRO A 469 -3.91 -10.87 -11.74
N GLY A 470 -4.86 -11.33 -10.92
CA GLY A 470 -5.58 -12.61 -11.13
C GLY A 470 -4.85 -13.85 -10.64
N GLN A 471 -3.61 -13.76 -10.17
CA GLN A 471 -2.90 -14.87 -9.52
C GLN A 471 -2.89 -14.66 -7.99
N ALA A 472 -3.31 -15.71 -7.26
CA ALA A 472 -3.38 -15.65 -5.80
C ALA A 472 -2.06 -15.94 -5.09
N GLN A 473 -1.08 -16.54 -5.76
CA GLN A 473 0.19 -16.97 -5.16
C GLN A 473 1.40 -16.47 -5.94
N GLY A 474 2.55 -16.35 -5.27
CA GLY A 474 3.81 -15.96 -5.88
C GLY A 474 3.99 -14.44 -6.05
N ASN A 475 3.05 -13.63 -5.55
CA ASN A 475 3.11 -12.18 -5.58
C ASN A 475 3.72 -11.60 -4.30
N TRP A 476 4.11 -10.33 -4.33
CA TRP A 476 4.55 -9.50 -3.19
C TRP A 476 5.82 -9.98 -2.50
N GLN A 477 6.56 -10.89 -3.10
CA GLN A 477 7.69 -11.58 -2.47
C GLN A 477 9.05 -10.96 -2.81
N TRP A 478 9.19 -10.28 -3.94
CA TRP A 478 10.49 -9.79 -4.42
C TRP A 478 11.18 -8.86 -3.43
N ARG A 479 12.49 -9.06 -3.24
CA ARG A 479 13.38 -8.24 -2.42
C ARG A 479 14.62 -7.85 -3.19
N ALA A 480 15.05 -6.59 -3.05
CA ALA A 480 16.27 -6.10 -3.67
C ALA A 480 17.53 -6.66 -2.99
N ASP A 481 18.57 -6.91 -3.79
CA ASP A 481 19.91 -7.18 -3.27
C ASP A 481 20.57 -5.85 -2.83
N ALA A 482 20.95 -5.75 -1.55
CA ALA A 482 21.66 -4.58 -1.02
C ALA A 482 22.93 -4.23 -1.81
N LYS A 483 23.61 -5.22 -2.40
CA LYS A 483 24.82 -5.03 -3.18
C LYS A 483 24.60 -4.29 -4.49
N LYS A 484 23.36 -4.27 -4.99
CA LYS A 484 22.97 -3.55 -6.21
C LYS A 484 22.62 -2.07 -5.94
N LEU A 485 22.28 -1.70 -4.71
CA LEU A 485 21.99 -0.33 -4.32
C LEU A 485 23.29 0.46 -4.05
N THR A 486 24.07 0.66 -5.09
CA THR A 486 25.43 1.22 -5.00
C THR A 486 25.44 2.75 -5.12
N PRO A 487 26.47 3.43 -4.60
CA PRO A 487 26.68 4.85 -4.88
C PRO A 487 26.84 5.18 -6.37
N ALA A 488 27.37 4.25 -7.16
CA ALA A 488 27.51 4.41 -8.61
C ALA A 488 26.13 4.45 -9.29
N LEU A 489 25.22 3.55 -8.93
CA LEU A 489 23.84 3.56 -9.41
C LEU A 489 23.12 4.85 -8.99
N ALA A 490 23.27 5.29 -7.75
CA ALA A 490 22.68 6.55 -7.29
C ALA A 490 23.18 7.75 -8.12
N ALA A 491 24.49 7.80 -8.43
CA ALA A 491 25.06 8.84 -9.27
C ALA A 491 24.54 8.79 -10.72
N GLU A 492 24.40 7.61 -11.29
CA GLU A 492 23.82 7.40 -12.62
C GLU A 492 22.37 7.90 -12.69
N ILE A 493 21.54 7.51 -11.72
CA ILE A 493 20.15 7.96 -11.60
C ILE A 493 20.10 9.49 -11.48
N ARG A 494 20.95 10.07 -10.65
CA ARG A 494 21.03 11.51 -10.47
C ARG A 494 21.33 12.26 -11.77
N VAL A 495 22.34 11.82 -12.52
CA VAL A 495 22.72 12.44 -13.81
C VAL A 495 21.54 12.43 -14.78
N LEU A 496 20.80 11.33 -14.87
CA LEU A 496 19.64 11.23 -15.75
C LEU A 496 18.49 12.11 -15.27
N THR A 497 18.26 12.16 -13.96
CA THR A 497 17.23 12.97 -13.30
C THR A 497 17.49 14.47 -13.46
N GLU A 498 18.74 14.92 -13.25
CA GLU A 498 19.17 16.31 -13.43
C GLU A 498 19.05 16.76 -14.90
N ARG A 499 19.38 15.90 -15.85
CA ARG A 499 19.27 16.18 -17.30
C ARG A 499 17.84 16.63 -17.67
N TYR A 500 16.82 16.08 -17.03
CA TYR A 500 15.41 16.42 -17.30
C TYR A 500 14.77 17.31 -16.25
N PHE A 501 15.58 17.99 -15.43
CA PHE A 501 15.13 18.96 -14.41
C PHE A 501 14.16 18.36 -13.39
N ARG A 502 14.39 17.09 -12.98
CA ARG A 502 13.55 16.38 -12.01
C ARG A 502 14.23 16.11 -10.67
N ALA A 503 15.52 16.45 -10.54
CA ALA A 503 16.26 16.24 -9.30
C ALA A 503 15.89 17.29 -8.23
N ALA A 504 16.06 16.92 -6.97
CA ALA A 504 16.07 17.86 -5.85
C ALA A 504 17.09 18.98 -6.12
N LYS A 505 16.68 20.23 -5.88
CA LYS A 505 17.55 21.40 -5.99
C LYS A 505 18.38 21.58 -4.72
#